data_46d1e59d4c10d78e2eb2e54668997fb1
#
_entry.id   46d1e59d4c10d78e2eb2e54668997fb1
#
_cell.length_a   1.000
_cell.length_b   1.000
_cell.length_c   1.000
_cell.angle_alpha   90.00
_cell.angle_beta   90.00
_cell.angle_gamma   90.00
#
_symmetry.space_group_name_H-M   'P 1'
#
loop_
_entity.id
_entity.type
_entity.pdbx_description
1 polymer ?
#
loop_
_entity_poly.entity_id
_entity_poly.type
_entity_poly.pdbx_seq_one_letter_code
_entity_poly.pdbx_strand_id
1 'polypeptide(L)'
;MTDLFPWGKPLTMSKSRKVLLLLMIVGAALGYLGLRAASTPREAQVGSTDVAQRQQQLIHALVSNKKNPIKEARWVTPSLLQIGVVDDHTLQFRLAESVCLSAKQYGTPARLVKVVDAAKLRQGGKLVELGQAACQ
;
A
#
# COMPACT_ATOMS: atom_id res chain seq x y z
N MET A 1 54.52 11.72 53.09
CA MET A 1 53.44 12.02 54.02
C MET A 1 52.20 12.11 53.11
N THR A 2 51.61 11.04 52.65
CA THR A 2 50.72 10.01 53.21
C THR A 2 49.49 10.64 53.83
N ASP A 3 48.40 10.58 53.16
CA ASP A 3 47.07 10.43 53.75
C ASP A 3 46.03 10.36 52.59
N LEU A 4 45.65 9.15 52.22
CA LEU A 4 44.51 8.40 52.76
C LEU A 4 43.17 9.03 52.40
N PHE A 5 42.71 8.72 51.18
CA PHE A 5 41.31 8.80 50.80
C PHE A 5 40.56 7.58 51.36
N PRO A 6 39.51 7.76 52.18
CA PRO A 6 38.66 6.65 52.59
C PRO A 6 37.65 6.35 51.46
N TRP A 7 37.76 5.18 50.88
CA TRP A 7 36.81 4.62 49.92
C TRP A 7 35.42 4.52 50.53
N GLY A 8 34.50 5.19 49.90
CA GLY A 8 33.09 5.18 50.25
C GLY A 8 32.50 3.76 50.23
N LYS A 9 31.84 3.40 51.32
CA LYS A 9 31.10 2.16 51.50
C LYS A 9 30.09 1.98 50.37
N PRO A 10 29.95 0.78 49.79
CA PRO A 10 28.90 0.53 48.79
C PRO A 10 27.54 0.71 49.49
N LEU A 11 26.73 1.62 48.99
CA LEU A 11 25.35 1.78 49.38
C LEU A 11 24.60 0.50 49.05
N THR A 12 24.37 -0.35 50.04
CA THR A 12 23.48 -1.51 49.92
C THR A 12 22.04 -0.97 49.76
N MET A 13 21.63 -0.78 48.51
CA MET A 13 20.25 -0.43 48.22
C MET A 13 19.33 -1.56 48.67
N SER A 14 18.47 -1.24 49.63
CA SER A 14 17.40 -2.14 50.11
C SER A 14 16.63 -2.74 48.94
N LYS A 15 16.30 -4.04 49.00
CA LYS A 15 15.55 -4.77 47.97
C LYS A 15 14.27 -4.05 47.55
N SER A 16 13.61 -3.38 48.50
CA SER A 16 12.41 -2.61 48.23
C SER A 16 12.62 -1.37 47.30
N ARG A 17 13.79 -0.70 47.43
CA ARG A 17 14.11 0.45 46.55
C ARG A 17 14.43 0.00 45.12
N LYS A 18 15.02 -1.19 44.92
CA LYS A 18 15.27 -1.75 43.60
C LYS A 18 14.01 -2.14 42.89
N VAL A 19 13.03 -2.70 43.64
CA VAL A 19 11.70 -3.03 43.08
C VAL A 19 10.92 -1.78 42.69
N LEU A 20 10.99 -0.72 43.52
CA LEU A 20 10.32 0.54 43.22
C LEU A 20 10.89 1.23 41.97
N LEU A 21 12.21 1.19 41.79
CA LEU A 21 12.90 1.73 40.59
C LEU A 21 12.53 0.94 39.33
N LEU A 22 12.44 -0.39 39.42
CA LEU A 22 12.03 -1.25 38.30
C LEU A 22 10.57 -0.98 37.92
N LEU A 23 9.67 -0.82 38.86
CA LEU A 23 8.25 -0.49 38.59
C LEU A 23 8.10 0.89 37.91
N MET A 24 8.90 1.87 38.30
CA MET A 24 8.91 3.19 37.65
C MET A 24 9.39 3.13 36.21
N ILE A 25 10.43 2.32 35.91
CA ILE A 25 10.97 2.16 34.54
C ILE A 25 9.95 1.43 33.64
N VAL A 26 9.30 0.38 34.17
CA VAL A 26 8.29 -0.37 33.42
C VAL A 26 7.06 0.50 33.14
N GLY A 27 6.62 1.31 34.11
CA GLY A 27 5.51 2.24 33.94
C GLY A 27 5.80 3.33 32.90
N ALA A 28 7.01 3.89 32.90
CA ALA A 28 7.44 4.87 31.90
C ALA A 28 7.54 4.27 30.48
N ALA A 29 8.01 3.02 30.35
CA ALA A 29 8.11 2.35 29.06
C ALA A 29 6.73 2.02 28.47
N LEU A 30 5.79 1.55 29.28
CA LEU A 30 4.40 1.28 28.85
C LEU A 30 3.65 2.57 28.49
N GLY A 31 3.86 3.66 29.23
CA GLY A 31 3.29 4.97 28.92
C GLY A 31 3.83 5.54 27.61
N TYR A 32 5.12 5.38 27.34
CA TYR A 32 5.75 5.88 26.10
C TYR A 32 5.32 5.11 24.85
N LEU A 33 5.10 3.80 24.96
CA LEU A 33 4.56 2.97 23.88
C LEU A 33 3.09 3.30 23.60
N GLY A 34 2.29 3.59 24.64
CA GLY A 34 0.88 3.98 24.49
C GLY A 34 0.70 5.35 23.81
N LEU A 35 1.57 6.32 24.08
CA LEU A 35 1.54 7.64 23.46
C LEU A 35 1.97 7.64 21.98
N ARG A 36 2.83 6.73 21.58
CA ARG A 36 3.21 6.58 20.15
C ARG A 36 2.11 5.95 19.29
N ALA A 37 1.25 5.12 19.87
CA ALA A 37 0.14 4.50 19.15
C ALA A 37 -1.01 5.48 18.85
N ALA A 38 -1.08 6.61 19.57
CA ALA A 38 -2.17 7.59 19.44
C ALA A 38 -1.90 8.73 18.44
N SER A 39 -0.70 8.82 17.86
CA SER A 39 -0.30 9.93 16.98
C SER A 39 -0.07 9.54 15.51
N THR A 40 -0.60 8.42 15.05
CA THR A 40 -0.74 8.20 13.61
C THR A 40 -1.95 8.99 13.11
N PRO A 41 -1.77 9.93 12.17
CA PRO A 41 -2.89 10.65 11.57
C PRO A 41 -3.78 9.62 10.84
N ARG A 42 -4.92 9.31 11.43
CA ARG A 42 -5.91 8.37 10.88
C ARG A 42 -6.52 8.87 9.57
N GLU A 43 -6.34 10.15 9.25
CA GLU A 43 -6.91 10.78 8.05
C GLU A 43 -6.22 10.36 6.75
N ALA A 44 -4.91 10.05 6.75
CA ALA A 44 -4.21 9.62 5.54
C ALA A 44 -4.52 8.15 5.15
N GLN A 45 -4.94 7.31 6.09
CA GLN A 45 -5.26 5.91 5.83
C GLN A 45 -6.68 5.69 5.31
N VAL A 46 -7.65 6.53 5.69
CA VAL A 46 -9.04 6.40 5.21
C VAL A 46 -9.11 6.65 3.71
N GLY A 47 -8.41 7.66 3.20
CA GLY A 47 -8.39 7.95 1.76
C GLY A 47 -7.70 6.87 0.92
N SER A 48 -6.63 6.26 1.40
CA SER A 48 -5.89 5.22 0.68
C SER A 48 -6.64 3.89 0.63
N THR A 49 -7.33 3.52 1.69
CA THR A 49 -8.14 2.29 1.75
C THR A 49 -9.35 2.38 0.82
N ASP A 50 -10.01 3.51 0.77
CA ASP A 50 -11.17 3.75 -0.08
C ASP A 50 -10.78 3.74 -1.58
N VAL A 51 -9.66 4.35 -1.95
CA VAL A 51 -9.13 4.29 -3.32
C VAL A 51 -8.77 2.86 -3.71
N ALA A 52 -8.05 2.13 -2.85
CA ALA A 52 -7.69 0.73 -3.11
C ALA A 52 -8.94 -0.16 -3.27
N GLN A 53 -9.96 0.05 -2.48
CA GLN A 53 -11.21 -0.68 -2.59
C GLN A 53 -11.92 -0.40 -3.93
N ARG A 54 -12.02 0.87 -4.35
CA ARG A 54 -12.59 1.24 -5.66
C ARG A 54 -11.78 0.67 -6.82
N GLN A 55 -10.46 0.66 -6.72
CA GLN A 55 -9.59 0.04 -7.70
C GLN A 55 -9.84 -1.47 -7.83
N GLN A 56 -10.03 -2.19 -6.73
CA GLN A 56 -10.36 -3.62 -6.76
C GLN A 56 -11.76 -3.87 -7.33
N GLN A 57 -12.74 -3.05 -6.99
CA GLN A 57 -14.09 -3.14 -7.54
C GLN A 57 -14.08 -2.95 -9.06
N LEU A 58 -13.31 -1.98 -9.58
CA LEU A 58 -13.15 -1.77 -11.01
C LEU A 58 -12.52 -3.01 -11.69
N ILE A 59 -11.43 -3.55 -11.16
CA ILE A 59 -10.80 -4.76 -11.71
C ILE A 59 -11.82 -5.90 -11.77
N HIS A 60 -12.53 -6.14 -10.68
CA HIS A 60 -13.54 -7.19 -10.62
C HIS A 60 -14.65 -7.00 -11.67
N ALA A 61 -15.17 -5.78 -11.81
CA ALA A 61 -16.21 -5.46 -12.80
C ALA A 61 -15.72 -5.66 -14.24
N LEU A 62 -14.47 -5.28 -14.54
CA LEU A 62 -13.89 -5.43 -15.87
C LEU A 62 -13.69 -6.89 -16.27
N VAL A 63 -13.17 -7.72 -15.34
CA VAL A 63 -12.83 -9.13 -15.62
C VAL A 63 -14.07 -10.04 -15.53
N SER A 64 -15.01 -9.74 -14.64
CA SER A 64 -16.24 -10.55 -14.46
C SER A 64 -17.23 -10.40 -15.60
N ASN A 65 -17.15 -9.34 -16.39
CA ASN A 65 -18.07 -9.10 -17.48
C ASN A 65 -17.70 -9.95 -18.71
N LYS A 66 -18.42 -11.07 -18.89
CA LYS A 66 -18.19 -12.02 -19.99
C LYS A 66 -18.32 -11.41 -21.40
N LYS A 67 -18.97 -10.25 -21.53
CA LYS A 67 -19.11 -9.53 -22.81
C LYS A 67 -17.85 -8.72 -23.16
N ASN A 68 -16.98 -8.46 -22.17
CA ASN A 68 -15.73 -7.76 -22.40
C ASN A 68 -14.63 -8.73 -22.83
N PRO A 69 -13.77 -8.35 -23.79
CA PRO A 69 -12.63 -9.15 -24.20
C PRO A 69 -11.51 -9.20 -23.13
N ILE A 70 -11.67 -8.48 -22.02
CA ILE A 70 -10.67 -8.33 -20.96
C ILE A 70 -10.51 -9.66 -20.19
N LYS A 71 -9.31 -10.19 -20.19
CA LYS A 71 -8.94 -11.43 -19.47
C LYS A 71 -8.25 -11.15 -18.15
N GLU A 72 -7.55 -10.04 -18.08
CA GLU A 72 -6.79 -9.62 -16.91
C GLU A 72 -6.84 -8.10 -16.75
N ALA A 73 -6.79 -7.63 -15.52
CA ALA A 73 -6.63 -6.22 -15.22
C ALA A 73 -5.77 -6.06 -13.97
N ARG A 74 -4.85 -5.11 -13.97
CA ARG A 74 -3.99 -4.82 -12.82
C ARG A 74 -3.56 -3.36 -12.78
N TRP A 75 -3.38 -2.84 -11.59
CA TRP A 75 -2.75 -1.55 -11.40
C TRP A 75 -1.23 -1.70 -11.38
N VAL A 76 -0.56 -1.03 -12.30
CA VAL A 76 0.92 -0.99 -12.36
C VAL A 76 1.43 0.11 -11.45
N THR A 77 0.74 1.25 -11.43
CA THR A 77 0.90 2.35 -10.49
C THR A 77 -0.48 2.81 -10.02
N PRO A 78 -0.60 3.65 -9.00
CA PRO A 78 -1.91 4.17 -8.57
C PRO A 78 -2.73 4.85 -9.68
N SER A 79 -2.08 5.33 -10.75
CA SER A 79 -2.71 6.04 -11.86
C SER A 79 -2.63 5.33 -13.22
N LEU A 80 -1.93 4.18 -13.30
CA LEU A 80 -1.77 3.40 -14.52
C LEU A 80 -2.47 2.05 -14.39
N LEU A 81 -3.56 1.87 -15.10
CA LEU A 81 -4.27 0.60 -15.22
C LEU A 81 -3.81 -0.14 -16.49
N GLN A 82 -3.40 -1.38 -16.34
CA GLN A 82 -3.05 -2.27 -17.43
C GLN A 82 -4.10 -3.36 -17.55
N ILE A 83 -4.63 -3.55 -18.77
CA ILE A 83 -5.59 -4.61 -19.09
C ILE A 83 -5.03 -5.54 -20.14
N GLY A 84 -5.23 -6.84 -19.95
CA GLY A 84 -4.83 -7.89 -20.85
C GLY A 84 -6.02 -8.40 -21.67
N VAL A 85 -5.87 -8.43 -22.98
CA VAL A 85 -6.84 -9.01 -23.92
C VAL A 85 -6.17 -10.06 -24.80
N VAL A 86 -6.95 -10.89 -25.46
CA VAL A 86 -6.42 -11.76 -26.52
C VAL A 86 -6.15 -10.88 -27.74
N ASP A 87 -4.92 -10.96 -28.25
CA ASP A 87 -4.56 -10.24 -29.46
C ASP A 87 -5.32 -10.82 -30.67
N ASP A 88 -6.19 -10.00 -31.26
CA ASP A 88 -6.96 -10.28 -32.47
C ASP A 88 -6.45 -9.47 -33.68
N HIS A 89 -5.24 -8.90 -33.55
CA HIS A 89 -4.61 -8.02 -34.54
C HIS A 89 -5.36 -6.72 -34.79
N THR A 90 -6.27 -6.32 -33.91
CA THR A 90 -6.96 -5.04 -33.98
C THR A 90 -6.41 -4.03 -33.00
N LEU A 91 -6.49 -2.75 -33.35
CA LEU A 91 -6.08 -1.69 -32.44
C LEU A 91 -7.14 -1.53 -31.33
N GLN A 92 -6.69 -1.66 -30.09
CA GLN A 92 -7.56 -1.70 -28.90
C GLN A 92 -7.71 -0.34 -28.19
N PHE A 93 -7.47 0.78 -28.87
CA PHE A 93 -7.56 2.10 -28.23
C PHE A 93 -8.99 2.44 -27.78
N ARG A 94 -10.05 2.04 -28.54
CA ARG A 94 -11.46 2.22 -28.13
C ARG A 94 -11.80 1.46 -26.86
N LEU A 95 -11.22 0.29 -26.68
CA LEU A 95 -11.34 -0.46 -25.43
C LEU A 95 -10.69 0.30 -24.28
N ALA A 96 -9.49 0.84 -24.48
CA ALA A 96 -8.82 1.66 -23.49
C ALA A 96 -9.64 2.89 -23.08
N GLU A 97 -10.27 3.58 -24.04
CA GLU A 97 -11.18 4.71 -23.79
C GLU A 97 -12.40 4.29 -22.95
N SER A 98 -13.04 3.16 -23.31
CA SER A 98 -14.20 2.66 -22.54
C SER A 98 -13.85 2.30 -21.12
N VAL A 99 -12.65 1.77 -20.90
CA VAL A 99 -12.12 1.47 -19.56
C VAL A 99 -11.81 2.75 -18.78
N CYS A 100 -11.32 3.80 -19.44
CA CYS A 100 -11.18 5.13 -18.82
C CYS A 100 -12.52 5.66 -18.29
N LEU A 101 -13.60 5.54 -19.08
CA LEU A 101 -14.94 5.94 -18.64
C LEU A 101 -15.41 5.12 -17.43
N SER A 102 -15.18 3.81 -17.45
CA SER A 102 -15.46 2.95 -16.30
C SER A 102 -14.66 3.37 -15.07
N ALA A 103 -13.35 3.63 -15.23
CA ALA A 103 -12.49 4.09 -14.15
C ALA A 103 -13.00 5.39 -13.50
N LYS A 104 -13.51 6.32 -14.31
CA LYS A 104 -14.13 7.56 -13.85
C LYS A 104 -15.43 7.29 -13.07
N GLN A 105 -16.27 6.36 -13.54
CA GLN A 105 -17.51 5.97 -12.85
C GLN A 105 -17.22 5.36 -11.47
N TYR A 106 -16.17 4.58 -11.34
CA TYR A 106 -15.72 4.01 -10.06
C TYR A 106 -14.94 5.02 -9.18
N GLY A 107 -14.72 6.25 -9.66
CA GLY A 107 -13.98 7.28 -8.92
C GLY A 107 -12.53 6.89 -8.62
N THR A 108 -11.90 6.13 -9.52
CA THR A 108 -10.49 5.74 -9.38
C THR A 108 -9.57 6.83 -9.96
N PRO A 109 -8.31 6.95 -9.47
CA PRO A 109 -7.36 7.97 -9.93
C PRO A 109 -6.66 7.58 -11.24
N ALA A 110 -7.28 6.76 -12.10
CA ALA A 110 -6.71 6.35 -13.37
C ALA A 110 -6.43 7.57 -14.27
N ARG A 111 -5.21 7.70 -14.75
CA ARG A 111 -4.80 8.72 -15.73
C ARG A 111 -4.43 8.10 -17.08
N LEU A 112 -4.04 6.85 -17.08
CA LEU A 112 -3.64 6.13 -18.28
C LEU A 112 -4.13 4.68 -18.20
N VAL A 113 -4.73 4.21 -19.27
CA VAL A 113 -5.07 2.79 -19.48
C VAL A 113 -4.22 2.27 -20.62
N LYS A 114 -3.55 1.13 -20.41
CA LYS A 114 -2.80 0.39 -21.42
C LYS A 114 -3.44 -0.96 -21.68
N VAL A 115 -3.63 -1.28 -22.95
CA VAL A 115 -4.10 -2.59 -23.41
C VAL A 115 -2.92 -3.38 -23.91
N VAL A 116 -2.75 -4.59 -23.42
CA VAL A 116 -1.63 -5.47 -23.76
C VAL A 116 -2.12 -6.87 -24.13
N ASP A 117 -1.29 -7.62 -24.84
CA ASP A 117 -1.57 -9.04 -25.09
C ASP A 117 -1.47 -9.85 -23.80
N ALA A 118 -2.60 -10.45 -23.38
CA ALA A 118 -2.70 -11.26 -22.16
C ALA A 118 -1.81 -12.51 -22.20
N ALA A 119 -1.61 -13.12 -23.37
CA ALA A 119 -0.75 -14.31 -23.51
C ALA A 119 0.71 -13.94 -23.25
N LYS A 120 1.18 -12.84 -23.80
CA LYS A 120 2.56 -12.32 -23.57
C LYS A 120 2.75 -11.86 -22.14
N LEU A 121 1.73 -11.25 -21.55
CA LEU A 121 1.76 -10.82 -20.14
C LEU A 121 1.99 -11.99 -19.18
N ARG A 122 1.32 -13.14 -19.41
CA ARG A 122 1.47 -14.34 -18.57
C ARG A 122 2.81 -15.05 -18.75
N GLN A 123 3.35 -15.02 -19.95
CA GLN A 123 4.61 -15.67 -20.26
C GLN A 123 5.83 -14.92 -19.71
N GLY A 124 5.64 -13.72 -19.11
CA GLY A 124 6.73 -12.88 -18.62
C GLY A 124 7.65 -12.36 -19.72
N GLY A 125 7.20 -12.45 -20.99
CA GLY A 125 7.92 -11.96 -22.15
C GLY A 125 7.82 -10.45 -22.32
N LYS A 126 8.36 -9.95 -23.45
CA LYS A 126 8.23 -8.54 -23.81
C LYS A 126 6.75 -8.20 -23.97
N LEU A 127 6.29 -7.17 -23.22
CA LEU A 127 4.92 -6.68 -23.31
C LEU A 127 4.65 -6.15 -24.72
N VAL A 128 3.58 -6.65 -25.35
CA VAL A 128 3.07 -6.14 -26.61
C VAL A 128 1.90 -5.24 -26.28
N GLU A 129 2.07 -3.94 -26.54
CA GLU A 129 1.03 -2.93 -26.36
C GLU A 129 0.11 -2.95 -27.61
N LEU A 130 -1.18 -3.14 -27.39
CA LEU A 130 -2.22 -3.17 -28.43
C LEU A 130 -2.97 -1.84 -28.52
N GLY A 131 -2.88 -1.00 -27.51
CA GLY A 131 -3.47 0.31 -27.46
C GLY A 131 -3.32 0.98 -26.11
N GLN A 132 -3.57 2.29 -26.07
CA GLN A 132 -3.59 3.05 -24.83
C GLN A 132 -4.55 4.25 -24.94
N ALA A 133 -5.03 4.73 -23.80
CA ALA A 133 -5.82 5.96 -23.71
C ALA A 133 -5.48 6.73 -22.45
N ALA A 134 -5.38 8.05 -22.57
CA ALA A 134 -5.29 8.96 -21.44
C ALA A 134 -6.72 9.21 -20.91
N CYS A 135 -6.92 9.01 -19.59
CA CYS A 135 -8.17 9.26 -18.92
C CYS A 135 -8.22 10.73 -18.47
N GLN A 136 -9.26 11.46 -18.89
CA GLN A 136 -9.51 12.86 -18.53
C GLN A 136 -10.61 12.96 -17.46
#